data_6cb6e66b5fc712d3f8caf445fbf55df9
#
_entry.id   6cb6e66b5fc712d3f8caf445fbf55df9
#
_cell.length_a   1.000
_cell.length_b   1.000
_cell.length_c   1.000
_cell.angle_alpha   90.00
_cell.angle_beta   90.00
_cell.angle_gamma   90.00
#
_symmetry.space_group_name_H-M   'P 1'
#
loop_
_entity.id
_entity.type
_entity.pdbx_description
1 polymer ?
#
loop_
_entity_poly.entity_id
_entity_poly.type
_entity_poly.pdbx_seq_one_letter_code
_entity_poly.pdbx_strand_id
1 'polypeptide(L)' 'MPGSRNRDDFIAAAKSLFASRGFDGVTMRNIADALGLTQAALYYHFTSKDELYLAV' A
#
# COMPACT_ATOMS: atom_id res chain seq x y z
N MET A 1 -11.31 -15.35 6.39
CA MET A 1 -11.85 -15.01 5.38
C MET A 1 -11.09 -14.36 4.38
N PRO A 2 -10.89 -14.96 3.49
CA PRO A 2 -9.94 -14.49 2.57
C PRO A 2 -10.49 -13.50 1.64
N GLY A 3 -9.66 -12.87 0.99
CA GLY A 3 -9.98 -12.19 -0.18
C GLY A 3 -10.39 -10.77 -0.08
N SER A 4 -10.75 -10.34 1.06
CA SER A 4 -11.17 -8.97 1.17
C SER A 4 -9.97 -8.05 1.19
N ARG A 5 -9.90 -7.13 0.26
CA ARG A 5 -8.86 -6.12 0.24
C ARG A 5 -9.48 -4.81 0.67
N ASN A 6 -9.48 -4.55 1.96
CA ASN A 6 -10.04 -3.31 2.47
C ASN A 6 -8.92 -2.35 2.83
N ARG A 7 -9.32 -1.19 3.34
CA ARG A 7 -8.37 -0.14 3.68
C ARG A 7 -7.31 -0.61 4.69
N ASP A 8 -7.72 -1.42 5.66
CA ASP A 8 -6.78 -1.91 6.67
C ASP A 8 -5.71 -2.81 6.06
N ASP A 9 -6.05 -3.60 5.06
CA ASP A 9 -5.09 -4.44 4.36
C ASP A 9 -4.06 -3.59 3.63
N PHE A 10 -4.52 -2.51 3.00
CA PHE A 10 -3.63 -1.60 2.28
C PHE A 10 -2.65 -0.94 3.24
N ILE A 11 -3.17 -0.47 4.37
CA ILE A 11 -2.35 0.19 5.38
C ILE A 11 -1.34 -0.78 5.97
N ALA A 12 -1.75 -2.01 6.25
CA ALA A 12 -0.86 -3.02 6.81
C ALA A 12 0.30 -3.34 5.85
N ALA A 13 0.00 -3.49 4.57
CA ALA A 13 1.03 -3.77 3.58
C ALA A 13 2.00 -2.59 3.46
N ALA A 14 1.47 -1.39 3.41
CA ALA A 14 2.30 -0.18 3.32
C ALA A 14 3.18 -0.03 4.55
N LYS A 15 2.61 -0.24 5.72
CA LYS A 15 3.35 -0.14 6.98
C LYS A 15 4.53 -1.10 7.00
N SER A 16 4.31 -2.33 6.58
CA SER A 16 5.34 -3.34 6.55
C SER A 16 6.48 -2.94 5.59
N LEU A 17 6.14 -2.44 4.42
CA LEU A 17 7.12 -2.02 3.43
C LEU A 17 7.90 -0.79 3.91
N PHE A 18 7.21 0.19 4.47
CA PHE A 18 7.87 1.38 4.97
C PHE A 18 8.83 1.03 6.13
N ALA A 19 8.43 0.11 7.00
CA ALA A 19 9.28 -0.31 8.10
C ALA A 19 10.54 -1.01 7.61
N SER A 20 10.43 -1.75 6.52
CA SER A 20 11.53 -2.53 6.01
C SER A 20 12.45 -1.72 5.08
N ARG A 21 11.92 -0.80 4.31
CA ARG A 21 12.67 -0.09 3.26
C ARG A 21 12.76 1.42 3.45
N GLY A 22 12.01 1.97 4.38
CA GLY A 22 11.89 3.40 4.55
C GLY A 22 10.93 3.99 3.52
N PHE A 23 10.52 5.23 3.74
CA PHE A 23 9.55 5.88 2.86
C PHE A 23 10.08 6.00 1.42
N ASP A 24 11.33 6.41 1.27
CA ASP A 24 11.91 6.63 -0.06
C ASP A 24 12.19 5.32 -0.80
N GLY A 25 12.31 4.23 -0.08
CA GLY A 25 12.58 2.93 -0.68
C GLY A 25 11.36 2.18 -1.16
N VAL A 26 10.17 2.79 -1.04
CA VAL A 26 8.91 2.15 -1.40
C VAL A 26 8.21 2.95 -2.48
N THR A 27 7.65 2.27 -3.47
CA THR A 27 6.84 2.90 -4.52
C THR A 27 5.42 2.40 -4.44
N MET A 28 4.49 3.10 -5.07
CA MET A 28 3.11 2.63 -5.16
C MET A 28 3.05 1.28 -5.84
N ARG A 29 3.93 1.03 -6.81
CA ARG A 29 3.99 -0.27 -7.46
C ARG A 29 4.37 -1.37 -6.50
N ASN A 30 5.34 -1.12 -5.62
CA ASN A 30 5.73 -2.10 -4.60
C ASN A 30 4.54 -2.48 -3.72
N ILE A 31 3.77 -1.48 -3.33
CA ILE A 31 2.61 -1.69 -2.48
C ILE A 31 1.54 -2.49 -3.20
N ALA A 32 1.25 -2.12 -4.45
CA ALA A 32 0.27 -2.83 -5.25
C ALA A 32 0.68 -4.29 -5.45
N ASP A 33 1.96 -4.53 -5.75
CA ASP A 33 2.47 -5.89 -5.92
C ASP A 33 2.30 -6.72 -4.65
N ALA A 34 2.58 -6.12 -3.51
CA ALA A 34 2.46 -6.82 -2.23
C ALA A 34 1.01 -7.22 -1.94
N LEU A 35 0.06 -6.44 -2.45
CA LEU A 35 -1.36 -6.70 -2.26
C LEU A 35 -1.98 -7.57 -3.36
N GLY A 36 -1.21 -7.85 -4.40
CA GLY A 36 -1.74 -8.59 -5.54
C GLY A 36 -2.69 -7.75 -6.38
N LEU A 37 -2.49 -6.43 -6.39
CA LEU A 37 -3.34 -5.49 -7.11
C LEU A 37 -2.56 -4.82 -8.24
N THR A 38 -3.30 -4.24 -9.18
CA THR A 38 -2.69 -3.35 -10.16
C THR A 38 -2.46 -2.00 -9.50
N GLN A 39 -1.56 -1.21 -10.08
CA GLN A 39 -1.37 0.16 -9.59
C GLN A 39 -2.65 0.97 -9.69
N ALA A 40 -3.42 0.77 -10.77
CA ALA A 40 -4.67 1.50 -10.96
C ALA A 40 -5.64 1.21 -9.82
N ALA A 41 -5.73 -0.04 -9.39
CA ALA A 41 -6.62 -0.40 -8.29
C ALA A 41 -6.18 0.26 -6.99
N LEU A 42 -4.87 0.30 -6.73
CA LEU A 42 -4.36 0.97 -5.54
C LEU A 42 -4.63 2.47 -5.58
N TYR A 43 -4.39 3.11 -6.72
CA TYR A 43 -4.63 4.55 -6.87
C TYR A 43 -6.10 4.92 -6.71
N TYR A 44 -7.00 3.98 -6.95
CA TYR A 44 -8.41 4.21 -6.70
C TYR A 44 -8.66 4.50 -5.21
N HIS A 45 -7.89 3.87 -4.34
CA HIS A 45 -8.05 4.00 -2.88
C HIS A 45 -7.14 5.07 -2.28
N PHE A 46 -5.93 5.19 -2.79
CA PHE A 46 -4.94 6.14 -2.27
C PHE A 46 -4.25 6.80 -3.43
N THR A 47 -4.29 8.11 -3.48
CA THR A 47 -3.77 8.86 -4.63
C THR A 47 -2.26 8.98 -4.65
N SER A 48 -1.60 8.78 -3.51
CA SER A 48 -0.16 8.91 -3.45
C SER A 48 0.42 8.10 -2.32
N LYS A 49 1.73 7.92 -2.37
CA LYS A 49 2.48 7.24 -1.32
C LYS A 49 2.39 8.03 -0.01
N ASP A 50 2.37 9.35 -0.12
CA ASP A 50 2.25 10.22 1.05
C ASP A 50 0.95 9.97 1.79
N GLU A 51 -0.12 9.79 1.07
CA GLU A 51 -1.42 9.53 1.66
C GLU A 51 -1.41 8.23 2.46
N LEU A 52 -0.80 7.20 1.89
CA LEU A 52 -0.66 5.93 2.60
C LEU A 52 0.22 6.07 3.84
N TYR A 53 1.30 6.83 3.71
CA TYR A 53 2.23 7.02 4.81
C TYR A 53 1.53 7.71 5.99
N LEU A 54 0.71 8.71 5.70
CA LEU A 54 -0.02 9.42 6.74
C LEU A 54 -1.11 8.57 7.37
N ALA A 55 -1.59 7.55 6.68
CA ALA A 55 -2.61 6.65 7.21
C ALA A 55 -2.02 5.56 8.10
N VAL A 56 -0.75 5.34 8.03
CA VAL A 56 -0.05 4.33 8.82
C VAL A 56 0.19 4.75 10.32
#